data_60f033c1953fd455fdd0f7bd8a34fe29
#
_entry.id   60f033c1953fd455fdd0f7bd8a34fe29
#
_cell.length_a   1.000
_cell.length_b   1.000
_cell.length_c   1.000
_cell.angle_alpha   90.00
_cell.angle_beta   90.00
_cell.angle_gamma   90.00
#
_symmetry.space_group_name_H-M   'P 1'
#
loop_
_entity.id
_entity.type
_entity.pdbx_description
1 polymer ?
#
loop_
_entity_poly.entity_id
_entity_poly.type
_entity_poly.pdbx_seq_one_letter_code
_entity_poly.pdbx_strand_id
1 'polypeptide(L)'
;FVIGIGAPLKSGKPHDGRAPDYDDWDLNGDILLWNPVLERAFEVSSMGIRVDPAALDRQLTASGCDERRALPFHKMLLEGKLPLTIGGGIGQSRLCMLLLGKAHIGEVQASVWDEQTISACQEAGVILL
;
A
#
# COMPACT_ATOMS: atom_id res chain seq x y z
N PHE A 1 -7.81 8.11 -9.38
CA PHE A 1 -8.18 6.95 -8.57
C PHE A 1 -7.91 5.68 -9.36
N VAL A 2 -7.17 4.75 -8.78
CA VAL A 2 -6.81 3.46 -9.40
C VAL A 2 -7.54 2.36 -8.64
N ILE A 3 -8.16 1.42 -9.39
CA ILE A 3 -8.95 0.31 -8.83
C ILE A 3 -8.43 -1.03 -9.37
N GLY A 4 -8.79 -2.13 -8.71
CA GLY A 4 -8.43 -3.48 -9.17
C GLY A 4 -6.92 -3.76 -9.04
N ILE A 5 -6.32 -3.35 -7.92
CA ILE A 5 -4.90 -3.48 -7.67
C ILE A 5 -4.61 -4.84 -7.03
N GLY A 6 -3.61 -5.56 -7.56
CA GLY A 6 -3.20 -6.88 -7.09
C GLY A 6 -3.30 -7.96 -8.15
N ALA A 7 -4.32 -7.89 -9.02
CA ALA A 7 -4.45 -8.78 -10.16
C ALA A 7 -3.30 -8.59 -11.17
N PRO A 8 -2.96 -9.61 -11.97
CA PRO A 8 -1.92 -9.50 -12.97
C PRO A 8 -2.32 -8.52 -14.08
N LEU A 9 -1.38 -7.67 -14.47
CA LEU A 9 -1.49 -6.81 -15.65
C LEU A 9 -1.46 -7.65 -16.94
N LYS A 10 -1.76 -7.03 -18.08
CA LYS A 10 -1.62 -7.65 -19.42
C LYS A 10 -0.22 -8.21 -19.69
N SER A 11 0.80 -7.71 -18.97
CA SER A 11 2.17 -8.21 -19.03
C SER A 11 2.39 -9.53 -18.27
N GLY A 12 1.39 -10.03 -17.54
CA GLY A 12 1.49 -11.19 -16.64
C GLY A 12 2.14 -10.88 -15.29
N LYS A 13 2.63 -9.65 -15.08
CA LYS A 13 3.18 -9.22 -13.78
C LYS A 13 2.08 -8.63 -12.92
N PRO A 14 2.13 -8.77 -11.58
CA PRO A 14 1.19 -8.09 -10.70
C PRO A 14 1.33 -6.58 -10.84
N HIS A 15 0.21 -5.85 -10.66
CA HIS A 15 0.21 -4.38 -10.68
C HIS A 15 1.09 -3.82 -9.57
N ASP A 16 0.96 -4.39 -8.38
CA ASP A 16 1.69 -4.05 -7.18
C ASP A 16 1.84 -5.30 -6.30
N GLY A 17 2.74 -5.26 -5.32
CA GLY A 17 2.94 -6.32 -4.33
C GLY A 17 1.81 -6.42 -3.29
N ARG A 18 0.56 -6.29 -3.71
CA ARG A 18 -0.61 -6.33 -2.84
C ARG A 18 -0.74 -7.70 -2.16
N ALA A 19 -0.78 -7.73 -0.82
CA ALA A 19 -0.91 -8.96 -0.06
C ALA A 19 -2.23 -9.69 -0.39
N PRO A 20 -2.21 -11.03 -0.54
CA PRO A 20 -3.41 -11.79 -0.89
C PRO A 20 -4.45 -11.89 0.22
N ASP A 21 -4.05 -11.56 1.44
CA ASP A 21 -4.81 -11.72 2.68
C ASP A 21 -5.22 -10.39 3.32
N TYR A 22 -5.32 -9.34 2.52
CA TYR A 22 -5.69 -7.99 2.97
C TYR A 22 -6.93 -7.48 2.25
N ASP A 23 -6.80 -6.81 1.11
CA ASP A 23 -7.93 -6.33 0.32
C ASP A 23 -8.34 -7.33 -0.75
N ASP A 24 -9.62 -7.39 -1.07
CA ASP A 24 -10.09 -8.01 -2.32
C ASP A 24 -9.53 -7.22 -3.50
N TRP A 25 -8.81 -7.88 -4.39
CA TRP A 25 -8.14 -7.24 -5.54
C TRP A 25 -9.10 -6.66 -6.57
N ASP A 26 -10.35 -7.12 -6.58
CA ASP A 26 -11.39 -6.59 -7.45
C ASP A 26 -12.13 -5.40 -6.81
N LEU A 27 -11.99 -5.20 -5.49
CA LEU A 27 -12.76 -4.25 -4.69
C LEU A 27 -11.88 -3.31 -3.86
N ASN A 28 -10.71 -2.96 -4.35
CA ASN A 28 -9.78 -2.01 -3.73
C ASN A 28 -9.55 -0.78 -4.61
N GLY A 29 -8.88 0.21 -4.04
CA GLY A 29 -8.46 1.36 -4.80
C GLY A 29 -7.50 2.27 -4.04
N ASP A 30 -6.71 3.00 -4.81
CA ASP A 30 -5.76 3.97 -4.30
C ASP A 30 -6.07 5.38 -4.81
N ILE A 31 -5.90 6.38 -3.95
CA ILE A 31 -5.99 7.79 -4.31
C ILE A 31 -4.59 8.28 -4.61
N LEU A 32 -4.37 8.70 -5.85
CA LEU A 32 -3.15 9.33 -6.30
C LEU A 32 -3.42 10.81 -6.58
N LEU A 33 -2.57 11.68 -6.08
CA LEU A 33 -2.57 13.10 -6.36
C LEU A 33 -1.30 13.47 -7.12
N TRP A 34 -1.37 14.52 -7.94
CA TRP A 34 -0.16 15.07 -8.55
C TRP A 34 0.66 15.80 -7.50
N ASN A 35 1.91 15.39 -7.33
CA ASN A 35 2.86 16.10 -6.47
C ASN A 35 3.69 17.06 -7.33
N PRO A 36 3.50 18.39 -7.19
CA PRO A 36 4.19 19.37 -8.02
C PRO A 36 5.69 19.50 -7.72
N VAL A 37 6.11 19.14 -6.51
CA VAL A 37 7.54 19.19 -6.12
C VAL A 37 8.30 18.01 -6.71
N LEU A 38 7.70 16.82 -6.71
CA LEU A 38 8.30 15.60 -7.25
C LEU A 38 7.96 15.39 -8.74
N GLU A 39 7.08 16.21 -9.30
CA GLU A 39 6.59 16.14 -10.70
C GLU A 39 6.09 14.73 -11.08
N ARG A 40 5.34 14.09 -10.16
CA ARG A 40 4.87 12.71 -10.35
C ARG A 40 3.56 12.44 -9.61
N ALA A 41 2.89 11.37 -10.02
CA ALA A 41 1.76 10.83 -9.27
C ALA A 41 2.24 10.32 -7.91
N PHE A 42 1.49 10.65 -6.86
CA PHE A 42 1.84 10.38 -5.48
C PHE A 42 0.65 9.76 -4.76
N GLU A 43 0.78 8.51 -4.36
CA GLU A 43 -0.24 7.79 -3.63
C GLU A 43 -0.34 8.33 -2.20
N VAL A 44 -1.53 8.76 -1.82
CA VAL A 44 -1.80 9.32 -0.48
C VAL A 44 -2.71 8.44 0.36
N SER A 45 -3.49 7.58 -0.26
CA SER A 45 -4.43 6.71 0.45
C SER A 45 -4.65 5.41 -0.32
N SER A 46 -4.74 4.32 0.41
CA SER A 46 -5.11 3.01 -0.08
C SER A 46 -6.31 2.49 0.72
N MET A 47 -7.29 1.89 0.04
CA MET A 47 -8.52 1.41 0.66
C MET A 47 -9.11 0.22 -0.09
N GLY A 48 -9.97 -0.54 0.60
CA GLY A 48 -10.67 -1.65 -0.04
C GLY A 48 -11.70 -2.32 0.85
N ILE A 49 -12.54 -3.12 0.20
CA ILE A 49 -13.26 -4.18 0.87
C ILE A 49 -12.22 -5.23 1.25
N ARG A 50 -12.19 -5.64 2.51
CA ARG A 50 -11.27 -6.70 2.96
C ARG A 50 -11.70 -8.04 2.37
N VAL A 51 -10.76 -8.95 2.21
CA VAL A 51 -11.07 -10.28 1.66
C VAL A 51 -12.19 -10.96 2.43
N ASP A 52 -13.14 -11.50 1.70
CA ASP A 52 -14.10 -12.49 2.19
C ASP A 52 -13.50 -13.90 2.04
N PRO A 53 -14.17 -14.96 2.51
CA PRO A 53 -13.66 -16.32 2.37
C PRO A 53 -13.32 -16.72 0.92
N ALA A 54 -14.13 -16.31 -0.05
CA ALA A 54 -13.94 -16.67 -1.45
C ALA A 54 -12.77 -15.90 -2.10
N ALA A 55 -12.67 -14.60 -1.81
CA ALA A 55 -11.57 -13.76 -2.27
C ALA A 55 -10.24 -14.23 -1.66
N LEU A 56 -10.23 -14.50 -0.35
CA LEU A 56 -9.03 -15.02 0.34
C LEU A 56 -8.54 -16.32 -0.29
N ASP A 57 -9.43 -17.28 -0.48
CA ASP A 57 -9.09 -18.60 -1.07
C ASP A 57 -8.49 -18.44 -2.46
N ARG A 58 -9.15 -17.67 -3.33
CA ARG A 58 -8.70 -17.37 -4.68
C ARG A 58 -7.34 -16.68 -4.70
N GLN A 59 -7.16 -15.66 -3.86
CA GLN A 59 -5.95 -14.84 -3.86
C GLN A 59 -4.75 -15.56 -3.26
N LEU A 60 -4.93 -16.40 -2.24
CA LEU A 60 -3.86 -17.25 -1.71
C LEU A 60 -3.33 -18.20 -2.79
N THR A 61 -4.22 -18.85 -3.53
CA THR A 61 -3.82 -19.74 -4.65
C THR A 61 -3.09 -18.94 -5.74
N ALA A 62 -3.65 -17.81 -6.16
CA ALA A 62 -3.05 -16.97 -7.20
C ALA A 62 -1.65 -16.43 -6.84
N SER A 63 -1.38 -16.26 -5.54
CA SER A 63 -0.09 -15.80 -5.02
C SER A 63 0.87 -16.93 -4.64
N GLY A 64 0.47 -18.20 -4.77
CA GLY A 64 1.26 -19.34 -4.35
C GLY A 64 1.52 -19.39 -2.84
N CYS A 65 0.55 -18.89 -2.04
CA CYS A 65 0.63 -18.79 -0.58
C CYS A 65 -0.36 -19.74 0.12
N ASP A 66 -0.61 -20.91 -0.48
CA ASP A 66 -1.62 -21.87 -0.01
C ASP A 66 -1.41 -22.35 1.43
N GLU A 67 -0.17 -22.40 1.88
CA GLU A 67 0.19 -22.77 3.24
C GLU A 67 -0.38 -21.83 4.31
N ARG A 68 -0.67 -20.58 3.96
CA ARG A 68 -1.25 -19.59 4.90
C ARG A 68 -2.66 -19.95 5.35
N ARG A 69 -3.39 -20.81 4.63
CA ARG A 69 -4.72 -21.28 5.06
C ARG A 69 -4.71 -21.92 6.45
N ALA A 70 -3.57 -22.48 6.86
CA ALA A 70 -3.41 -23.07 8.19
C ALA A 70 -3.25 -22.05 9.33
N LEU A 71 -2.95 -20.79 9.01
CA LEU A 71 -2.77 -19.75 10.01
C LEU A 71 -4.11 -19.38 10.68
N PRO A 72 -4.11 -19.01 11.97
CA PRO A 72 -5.34 -18.81 12.75
C PRO A 72 -6.34 -17.85 12.12
N PHE A 73 -5.87 -16.67 11.68
CA PHE A 73 -6.72 -15.67 11.02
C PHE A 73 -7.36 -16.22 9.74
N HIS A 74 -6.54 -16.79 8.83
CA HIS A 74 -6.99 -17.31 7.55
C HIS A 74 -8.01 -18.42 7.73
N LYS A 75 -7.74 -19.34 8.64
CA LYS A 75 -8.67 -20.43 8.98
C LYS A 75 -10.01 -19.91 9.50
N MET A 76 -9.99 -18.96 10.43
CA MET A 76 -11.23 -18.38 10.96
C MET A 76 -12.03 -17.65 9.89
N LEU A 77 -11.35 -16.92 8.98
CA LEU A 77 -12.02 -16.23 7.90
C LEU A 77 -12.61 -17.23 6.90
N LEU A 78 -11.86 -18.22 6.46
CA LEU A 78 -12.33 -19.26 5.54
C LEU A 78 -13.52 -20.05 6.11
N GLU A 79 -13.57 -20.26 7.42
CA GLU A 79 -14.69 -20.89 8.12
C GLU A 79 -15.89 -19.95 8.37
N GLY A 80 -15.82 -18.70 7.91
CA GLY A 80 -16.90 -17.73 8.07
C GLY A 80 -17.11 -17.27 9.52
N LYS A 81 -16.09 -17.38 10.37
CA LYS A 81 -16.16 -17.02 11.80
C LYS A 81 -15.81 -15.56 12.08
N LEU A 82 -15.36 -14.83 11.07
CA LEU A 82 -14.99 -13.42 11.18
C LEU A 82 -16.01 -12.54 10.43
N PRO A 83 -16.27 -11.31 10.91
CA PRO A 83 -17.12 -10.37 10.21
C PRO A 83 -16.48 -9.89 8.91
N LEU A 84 -17.29 -9.57 7.92
CA LEU A 84 -16.84 -8.84 6.73
C LEU A 84 -16.53 -7.40 7.11
N THR A 85 -15.45 -6.87 6.55
CA THR A 85 -14.94 -5.53 6.90
C THR A 85 -14.51 -4.75 5.66
N ILE A 86 -14.49 -3.43 5.81
CA ILE A 86 -13.86 -2.50 4.88
C ILE A 86 -12.81 -1.70 5.63
N GLY A 87 -11.87 -1.13 4.93
CA GLY A 87 -10.90 -0.26 5.57
C GLY A 87 -10.06 0.50 4.58
N GLY A 88 -9.38 1.51 5.11
CA GLY A 88 -8.44 2.31 4.36
C GLY A 88 -7.44 2.97 5.28
N GLY A 89 -6.33 3.40 4.70
CA GLY A 89 -5.30 4.15 5.37
C GLY A 89 -4.92 5.38 4.58
N ILE A 90 -4.71 6.49 5.28
CA ILE A 90 -4.10 7.68 4.71
C ILE A 90 -2.65 7.72 5.19
N GLY A 91 -1.71 7.81 4.25
CA GLY A 91 -0.30 7.99 4.57
C GLY A 91 -0.07 9.37 5.18
N GLN A 92 -0.01 9.47 6.50
CA GLN A 92 0.09 10.75 7.22
C GLN A 92 1.29 11.57 6.74
N SER A 93 2.47 10.98 6.71
CA SER A 93 3.69 11.66 6.27
C SER A 93 3.63 12.02 4.78
N ARG A 94 3.07 11.16 3.93
CA ARG A 94 2.86 11.47 2.51
C ARG A 94 1.91 12.65 2.32
N LEU A 95 0.82 12.68 3.07
CA LEU A 95 -0.12 13.80 3.02
C LEU A 95 0.54 15.11 3.50
N CYS A 96 1.33 15.05 4.58
CA CYS A 96 2.11 16.19 5.05
C CYS A 96 3.11 16.69 4.00
N MET A 97 3.86 15.78 3.36
CA MET A 97 4.76 16.15 2.26
C MET A 97 4.02 16.90 1.14
N LEU A 98 2.88 16.37 0.71
CA LEU A 98 2.11 16.97 -0.37
C LEU A 98 1.59 18.36 0.00
N LEU A 99 0.97 18.50 1.19
CA LEU A 99 0.35 19.74 1.63
C LEU A 99 1.39 20.83 1.98
N LEU A 100 2.57 20.44 2.46
CA LEU A 100 3.64 21.35 2.83
C LEU A 100 4.66 21.57 1.69
N GLY A 101 4.45 20.95 0.53
CA GLY A 101 5.36 21.08 -0.60
C GLY A 101 6.77 20.57 -0.31
N LYS A 102 6.88 19.39 0.33
CA LYS A 102 8.14 18.78 0.73
C LYS A 102 8.64 17.76 -0.28
N ALA A 103 9.97 17.74 -0.47
CA ALA A 103 10.62 16.85 -1.43
C ALA A 103 10.95 15.47 -0.83
N HIS A 104 11.20 15.40 0.47
CA HIS A 104 11.59 14.16 1.14
C HIS A 104 10.77 13.91 2.40
N ILE A 105 10.45 12.65 2.67
CA ILE A 105 9.64 12.27 3.84
C ILE A 105 10.31 12.63 5.16
N GLY A 106 11.62 12.68 5.20
CA GLY A 106 12.42 13.09 6.36
C GLY A 106 12.22 14.56 6.77
N GLU A 107 11.63 15.39 5.92
CA GLU A 107 11.25 16.77 6.28
C GLU A 107 9.98 16.85 7.12
N VAL A 108 9.22 15.74 7.21
CA VAL A 108 7.92 15.68 7.93
C VAL A 108 7.86 14.52 8.93
N GLN A 109 8.88 13.68 8.95
CA GLN A 109 8.94 12.50 9.81
C GLN A 109 10.40 12.27 10.23
N ALA A 110 10.66 12.28 11.54
CA ALA A 110 11.96 11.89 12.08
C ALA A 110 12.21 10.38 11.86
N SER A 111 13.40 10.05 11.40
CA SER A 111 13.82 8.66 11.17
C SER A 111 15.34 8.55 11.19
N VAL A 112 15.84 7.32 11.04
CA VAL A 112 17.26 7.06 10.85
C VAL A 112 17.52 6.92 9.35
N TRP A 113 18.41 7.74 8.83
CA TRP A 113 18.76 7.77 7.41
C TRP A 113 20.20 7.30 7.24
N ASP A 114 20.49 6.65 6.14
CA ASP A 114 21.85 6.30 5.75
C ASP A 114 22.64 7.55 5.31
N GLU A 115 23.97 7.45 5.33
CA GLU A 115 24.85 8.57 5.03
C GLU A 115 24.69 9.11 3.61
N GLN A 116 24.35 8.23 2.64
CA GLN A 116 24.12 8.64 1.26
C GLN A 116 22.87 9.51 1.14
N THR A 117 21.77 9.12 1.81
CA THR A 117 20.53 9.89 1.86
C THR A 117 20.76 11.24 2.54
N ILE A 118 21.47 11.27 3.67
CA ILE A 118 21.80 12.51 4.39
C ILE A 118 22.59 13.45 3.48
N SER A 119 23.66 12.98 2.84
CA SER A 119 24.49 13.78 1.95
C SER A 119 23.68 14.34 0.77
N ALA A 120 22.90 13.51 0.11
CA ALA A 120 22.06 13.93 -1.01
C ALA A 120 21.02 14.99 -0.60
N CYS A 121 20.41 14.84 0.57
CA CYS A 121 19.45 15.81 1.09
C CYS A 121 20.15 17.15 1.42
N GLN A 122 21.34 17.13 2.03
CA GLN A 122 22.13 18.32 2.31
C GLN A 122 22.52 19.06 1.04
N GLU A 123 23.01 18.36 0.03
CA GLU A 123 23.37 18.93 -1.28
C GLU A 123 22.16 19.57 -1.98
N ALA A 124 20.99 18.98 -1.82
CA ALA A 124 19.72 19.49 -2.38
C ALA A 124 19.07 20.60 -1.52
N GLY A 125 19.63 20.96 -0.37
CA GLY A 125 19.04 21.91 0.56
C GLY A 125 17.80 21.39 1.30
N VAL A 126 17.63 20.08 1.37
CA VAL A 126 16.53 19.39 2.07
C VAL A 126 16.93 19.17 3.52
N ILE A 127 16.11 19.67 4.45
CA ILE A 127 16.37 19.59 5.89
C ILE A 127 15.64 18.36 6.44
N LEU A 128 16.39 17.37 6.89
CA LEU A 128 15.86 16.19 7.58
C LEU A 128 15.61 16.49 9.06
N LEU A 129 14.48 15.99 9.61
CA LEU A 129 14.12 16.10 11.03
C LEU A 129 14.90 15.11 11.90
#